data_34a74e7762a7565c461dd8b62bec37ae
#
_entry.id   34a74e7762a7565c461dd8b62bec37ae
#
_cell.length_a   1.000
_cell.length_b   1.000
_cell.length_c   1.000
_cell.angle_alpha   90.00
_cell.angle_beta   90.00
_cell.angle_gamma   90.00
#
_symmetry.space_group_name_H-M   'P 1'
#
loop_
_entity.id
_entity.type
_entity.pdbx_description
1 polymer ?
#
loop_
_entity_poly.entity_id
_entity_poly.type
_entity_poly.pdbx_seq_one_letter_code
_entity_poly.pdbx_strand_id
1 'polypeptide(L)'
;VFDVKTGFIRARKANGEFRVPFDPAVSNFGSDYTEGSAWQYSWYMPHDNAGLISMLGGDAAAIAKIDQVFDAKVDEKIYAHMEDISGLNGHYAHGNEPSHHVAYLYNYFGAPWKTQARLQQIVDSQYQAKADGLSGNDDLGQMSAWLAFTSFGFYPVAPGSNEYIIGRPFLDKTVLNLPNGKRFTIRAENLSKANMYVGSVRLNGHA
;
A
#
# COMPACT_ATOMS: atom_id res chain seq x y z
N VAL A 1 12.89 -1.23 -15.30
CA VAL A 1 12.53 -0.19 -16.27
C VAL A 1 11.07 -0.38 -16.69
N PHE A 2 10.32 0.71 -16.79
CA PHE A 2 8.91 0.65 -17.20
C PHE A 2 8.78 0.22 -18.67
N ASP A 3 7.93 -0.75 -18.91
CA ASP A 3 7.59 -1.24 -20.26
C ASP A 3 6.18 -0.76 -20.63
N VAL A 4 6.10 0.24 -21.49
CA VAL A 4 4.84 0.83 -21.94
C VAL A 4 3.88 -0.18 -22.57
N LYS A 5 4.41 -1.24 -23.21
CA LYS A 5 3.59 -2.26 -23.88
C LYS A 5 2.84 -3.15 -22.90
N THR A 6 3.48 -3.45 -21.76
CA THR A 6 2.89 -4.32 -20.73
C THR A 6 2.30 -3.54 -19.55
N GLY A 7 2.72 -2.28 -19.36
CA GLY A 7 2.32 -1.46 -18.21
C GLY A 7 2.94 -1.91 -16.89
N PHE A 8 4.12 -2.54 -16.93
CA PHE A 8 4.85 -3.02 -15.76
C PHE A 8 6.30 -2.55 -15.75
N ILE A 9 6.89 -2.47 -14.56
CA ILE A 9 8.33 -2.34 -14.39
C ILE A 9 8.97 -3.71 -14.59
N ARG A 10 9.88 -3.84 -15.55
CA ARG A 10 10.48 -5.11 -15.98
C ARG A 10 12.00 -5.05 -15.98
N ALA A 11 12.62 -6.21 -15.82
CA ALA A 11 14.05 -6.36 -15.95
C ALA A 11 14.51 -6.26 -17.42
N ARG A 12 15.72 -5.68 -17.60
CA ARG A 12 16.43 -5.62 -18.88
C ARG A 12 17.72 -6.43 -18.83
N LYS A 13 18.10 -6.97 -19.99
CA LYS A 13 19.42 -7.52 -20.24
C LYS A 13 20.44 -6.40 -20.43
N ALA A 14 21.73 -6.74 -20.38
CA ALA A 14 22.81 -5.78 -20.61
C ALA A 14 22.76 -5.08 -21.98
N ASN A 15 22.17 -5.74 -23.00
CA ASN A 15 21.97 -5.18 -24.33
C ASN A 15 20.74 -4.24 -24.42
N GLY A 16 20.04 -4.00 -23.31
CA GLY A 16 18.87 -3.13 -23.24
C GLY A 16 17.53 -3.76 -23.59
N GLU A 17 17.50 -5.02 -24.06
CA GLU A 17 16.26 -5.74 -24.33
C GLU A 17 15.56 -6.16 -23.04
N PHE A 18 14.22 -6.18 -23.03
CA PHE A 18 13.46 -6.76 -21.94
C PHE A 18 13.66 -8.27 -21.87
N ARG A 19 13.71 -8.80 -20.67
CA ARG A 19 13.73 -10.26 -20.47
C ARG A 19 12.41 -10.89 -20.91
N VAL A 20 12.52 -12.03 -21.60
CA VAL A 20 11.38 -12.84 -22.06
C VAL A 20 11.63 -14.31 -21.72
N PRO A 21 10.59 -15.10 -21.47
CA PRO A 21 9.16 -14.75 -21.45
C PRO A 21 8.84 -13.82 -20.26
N PHE A 22 7.72 -13.12 -20.31
CA PHE A 22 7.24 -12.27 -19.23
C PHE A 22 5.81 -12.66 -18.86
N ASP A 23 5.64 -13.02 -17.59
CA ASP A 23 4.36 -13.16 -16.91
C ASP A 23 4.40 -12.29 -15.66
N PRO A 24 3.47 -11.31 -15.50
CA PRO A 24 3.49 -10.40 -14.36
C PRO A 24 3.24 -11.05 -13.00
N ALA A 25 2.75 -12.28 -12.95
CA ALA A 25 2.50 -13.03 -11.73
C ALA A 25 3.65 -13.96 -11.31
N VAL A 26 4.70 -14.08 -12.11
CA VAL A 26 5.85 -14.92 -11.74
C VAL A 26 6.61 -14.33 -10.58
N SER A 27 6.79 -15.14 -9.53
CA SER A 27 7.38 -14.76 -8.23
C SER A 27 8.35 -15.81 -7.66
N ASN A 28 8.87 -16.73 -8.49
CA ASN A 28 9.79 -17.77 -8.03
C ASN A 28 11.19 -17.23 -7.72
N PHE A 29 11.94 -17.97 -6.89
CA PHE A 29 13.35 -17.69 -6.61
C PHE A 29 14.15 -17.62 -7.91
N GLY A 30 14.95 -16.57 -8.07
CA GLY A 30 15.68 -16.29 -9.31
C GLY A 30 14.84 -15.60 -10.40
N SER A 31 13.60 -15.21 -10.11
CA SER A 31 12.83 -14.30 -10.95
C SER A 31 13.45 -12.90 -10.98
N ASP A 32 12.84 -11.99 -11.73
CA ASP A 32 13.29 -10.60 -11.85
C ASP A 32 12.94 -9.75 -10.64
N TYR A 33 12.18 -10.29 -9.68
CA TYR A 33 11.68 -9.60 -8.48
C TYR A 33 12.04 -10.41 -7.24
N THR A 34 12.42 -9.71 -6.19
CA THR A 34 12.73 -10.31 -4.89
C THR A 34 11.45 -10.37 -4.06
N GLU A 35 11.07 -11.56 -3.56
CA GLU A 35 9.91 -11.73 -2.68
C GLU A 35 8.61 -11.15 -3.24
N GLY A 36 8.44 -11.18 -4.55
CA GLY A 36 7.28 -10.58 -5.19
C GLY A 36 7.21 -10.85 -6.68
N SER A 37 6.25 -10.23 -7.31
CA SER A 37 6.04 -10.27 -8.76
C SER A 37 5.96 -8.85 -9.34
N ALA A 38 5.76 -8.72 -10.64
CA ALA A 38 5.57 -7.42 -11.27
C ALA A 38 4.34 -6.67 -10.72
N TRP A 39 3.32 -7.40 -10.24
CA TRP A 39 2.12 -6.79 -9.65
C TRP A 39 2.42 -6.02 -8.37
N GLN A 40 3.31 -6.50 -7.50
CA GLN A 40 3.70 -5.81 -6.27
C GLN A 40 4.76 -4.74 -6.57
N TYR A 41 5.79 -5.08 -7.34
CA TYR A 41 6.96 -4.20 -7.50
C TYR A 41 6.78 -3.03 -8.47
N SER A 42 5.79 -3.05 -9.37
CA SER A 42 5.56 -1.91 -10.29
C SER A 42 5.10 -0.62 -9.58
N TRP A 43 4.75 -0.70 -8.31
CA TRP A 43 4.33 0.44 -7.49
C TRP A 43 5.45 1.01 -6.63
N TYR A 44 6.61 0.35 -6.57
CA TYR A 44 7.67 0.73 -5.63
C TYR A 44 8.51 1.91 -6.13
N MET A 45 7.83 3.06 -6.27
CA MET A 45 8.42 4.36 -6.61
C MET A 45 7.97 5.46 -5.63
N PRO A 46 8.08 5.25 -4.30
CA PRO A 46 7.56 6.21 -3.33
C PRO A 46 8.25 7.58 -3.40
N HIS A 47 9.43 7.65 -3.99
CA HIS A 47 10.22 8.86 -4.18
C HIS A 47 9.77 9.72 -5.37
N ASP A 48 8.98 9.17 -6.31
CA ASP A 48 8.52 9.89 -7.51
C ASP A 48 7.13 9.41 -7.97
N ASN A 49 6.11 9.71 -7.18
CA ASN A 49 4.74 9.36 -7.50
C ASN A 49 4.23 10.10 -8.76
N ALA A 50 4.70 11.32 -9.02
CA ALA A 50 4.33 12.06 -10.23
C ALA A 50 4.89 11.39 -11.49
N GLY A 51 6.13 10.92 -11.45
CA GLY A 51 6.73 10.13 -12.53
C GLY A 51 5.99 8.82 -12.77
N LEU A 52 5.59 8.12 -11.70
CA LEU A 52 4.77 6.90 -11.80
C LEU A 52 3.43 7.17 -12.51
N ILE A 53 2.70 8.22 -12.10
CA ILE A 53 1.45 8.63 -12.72
C ILE A 53 1.65 8.91 -14.22
N SER A 54 2.69 9.67 -14.55
CA SER A 54 3.02 10.00 -15.94
C SER A 54 3.31 8.75 -16.77
N MET A 55 4.09 7.81 -16.23
CA MET A 55 4.41 6.53 -16.92
C MET A 55 3.18 5.67 -17.16
N LEU A 56 2.22 5.70 -16.24
CA LEU A 56 0.97 4.94 -16.34
C LEU A 56 -0.07 5.59 -17.28
N GLY A 57 0.16 6.85 -17.70
CA GLY A 57 -0.75 7.56 -18.62
C GLY A 57 -1.74 8.50 -17.93
N GLY A 58 -1.42 8.95 -16.71
CA GLY A 58 -2.22 9.90 -15.92
C GLY A 58 -3.08 9.23 -14.85
N ASP A 59 -3.76 10.07 -14.04
CA ASP A 59 -4.48 9.66 -12.83
C ASP A 59 -5.53 8.56 -13.11
N ALA A 60 -6.35 8.72 -14.11
CA ALA A 60 -7.40 7.74 -14.43
C ALA A 60 -6.82 6.37 -14.81
N ALA A 61 -5.73 6.34 -15.59
CA ALA A 61 -5.06 5.11 -15.97
C ALA A 61 -4.36 4.46 -14.76
N ALA A 62 -3.73 5.27 -13.89
CA ALA A 62 -3.11 4.81 -12.66
C ALA A 62 -4.16 4.19 -11.70
N ILE A 63 -5.32 4.84 -11.53
CA ILE A 63 -6.45 4.31 -10.75
C ILE A 63 -6.93 2.98 -11.33
N ALA A 64 -7.16 2.91 -12.64
CA ALA A 64 -7.60 1.69 -13.29
C ALA A 64 -6.58 0.54 -13.13
N LYS A 65 -5.30 0.84 -13.18
CA LYS A 65 -4.22 -0.13 -13.01
C LYS A 65 -4.11 -0.63 -11.58
N ILE A 66 -4.19 0.25 -10.57
CA ILE A 66 -4.13 -0.15 -9.17
C ILE A 66 -5.42 -0.88 -8.73
N ASP A 67 -6.57 -0.55 -9.29
CA ASP A 67 -7.80 -1.30 -9.07
C ASP A 67 -7.62 -2.77 -9.51
N GLN A 68 -6.92 -3.03 -10.60
CA GLN A 68 -6.62 -4.40 -11.03
C GLN A 68 -5.82 -5.19 -10.00
N VAL A 69 -4.93 -4.51 -9.25
CA VAL A 69 -4.17 -5.17 -8.17
C VAL A 69 -5.09 -5.71 -7.09
N PHE A 70 -6.06 -4.90 -6.65
CA PHE A 70 -6.94 -5.26 -5.53
C PHE A 70 -8.13 -6.12 -5.94
N ASP A 71 -8.65 -5.94 -7.16
CA ASP A 71 -9.91 -6.55 -7.61
C ASP A 71 -9.70 -7.83 -8.42
N ALA A 72 -8.45 -8.20 -8.71
CA ALA A 72 -8.14 -9.44 -9.40
C ALA A 72 -8.64 -10.65 -8.62
N LYS A 73 -9.24 -11.60 -9.33
CA LYS A 73 -9.51 -12.93 -8.77
C LYS A 73 -8.26 -13.78 -8.95
N VAL A 74 -7.50 -13.93 -7.91
CA VAL A 74 -6.23 -14.65 -7.91
C VAL A 74 -6.43 -16.00 -7.22
N ASP A 75 -5.98 -17.09 -7.86
CA ASP A 75 -5.77 -18.35 -7.16
C ASP A 75 -4.48 -18.20 -6.33
N GLU A 76 -4.62 -18.19 -5.01
CA GLU A 76 -3.49 -18.02 -4.08
C GLU A 76 -2.37 -19.05 -4.30
N LYS A 77 -2.67 -20.20 -4.93
CA LYS A 77 -1.69 -21.22 -5.27
C LYS A 77 -0.58 -20.74 -6.19
N ILE A 78 -0.85 -19.70 -7.02
CA ILE A 78 0.21 -19.13 -7.86
C ILE A 78 1.37 -18.53 -7.05
N TYR A 79 1.10 -18.12 -5.81
CA TYR A 79 2.09 -17.55 -4.90
C TYR A 79 2.50 -18.49 -3.75
N ALA A 80 1.90 -19.68 -3.64
CA ALA A 80 2.10 -20.59 -2.50
C ALA A 80 3.55 -21.08 -2.30
N HIS A 81 4.42 -20.89 -3.28
CA HIS A 81 5.85 -21.21 -3.22
C HIS A 81 6.71 -20.04 -2.72
N MET A 82 6.10 -18.88 -2.44
CA MET A 82 6.76 -17.68 -1.94
C MET A 82 6.13 -17.31 -0.59
N GLU A 83 6.82 -17.65 0.49
CA GLU A 83 6.33 -17.46 1.87
C GLU A 83 6.02 -16.00 2.20
N ASP A 84 6.78 -15.07 1.59
CA ASP A 84 6.60 -13.63 1.80
C ASP A 84 5.37 -13.06 1.08
N ILE A 85 4.84 -13.73 0.08
CA ILE A 85 3.62 -13.31 -0.61
C ILE A 85 2.41 -13.89 0.13
N SER A 86 2.01 -13.23 1.19
CA SER A 86 0.89 -13.62 2.06
C SER A 86 -0.09 -12.45 2.25
N GLY A 87 -1.25 -12.72 2.86
CA GLY A 87 -2.25 -11.70 3.12
C GLY A 87 -2.82 -11.06 1.85
N LEU A 88 -3.25 -11.90 0.90
CA LEU A 88 -3.65 -11.45 -0.43
C LEU A 88 -5.03 -10.76 -0.42
N ASN A 89 -5.10 -9.64 -1.13
CA ASN A 89 -6.30 -8.99 -1.64
C ASN A 89 -6.11 -8.78 -3.15
N GLY A 90 -6.52 -9.72 -3.97
CA GLY A 90 -6.11 -9.80 -5.37
C GLY A 90 -4.60 -10.10 -5.48
N HIS A 91 -3.86 -9.26 -6.20
CA HIS A 91 -2.39 -9.30 -6.27
C HIS A 91 -1.70 -8.45 -5.18
N TYR A 92 -2.46 -7.70 -4.39
CA TYR A 92 -1.92 -6.98 -3.23
C TYR A 92 -1.56 -7.98 -2.14
N ALA A 93 -0.30 -8.00 -1.72
CA ALA A 93 0.23 -8.91 -0.71
C ALA A 93 0.56 -8.13 0.56
N HIS A 94 -0.37 -8.10 1.52
CA HIS A 94 -0.19 -7.31 2.74
C HIS A 94 0.93 -7.82 3.65
N GLY A 95 1.19 -9.11 3.62
CA GLY A 95 2.24 -9.74 4.42
C GLY A 95 3.66 -9.40 4.00
N ASN A 96 3.86 -8.59 2.95
CA ASN A 96 5.19 -8.15 2.51
C ASN A 96 5.26 -6.63 2.30
N GLU A 97 6.32 -5.99 2.79
CA GLU A 97 6.51 -4.55 2.88
C GLU A 97 6.46 -3.80 1.54
N PRO A 98 6.91 -4.35 0.41
CA PRO A 98 6.76 -3.67 -0.88
C PRO A 98 5.34 -3.25 -1.21
N SER A 99 4.33 -3.87 -0.58
CA SER A 99 2.92 -3.55 -0.78
C SER A 99 2.39 -2.45 0.15
N HIS A 100 3.03 -2.16 1.28
CA HIS A 100 2.45 -1.38 2.38
C HIS A 100 2.04 0.04 2.03
N HIS A 101 2.70 0.68 1.06
CA HIS A 101 2.36 2.02 0.59
C HIS A 101 1.28 2.02 -0.51
N VAL A 102 1.02 0.87 -1.15
CA VAL A 102 0.23 0.81 -2.40
C VAL A 102 -1.20 1.31 -2.20
N ALA A 103 -1.88 0.93 -1.09
CA ALA A 103 -3.23 1.40 -0.81
C ALA A 103 -3.34 2.92 -0.64
N TYR A 104 -2.24 3.60 -0.30
CA TYR A 104 -2.17 5.05 -0.14
C TYR A 104 -1.93 5.80 -1.44
N LEU A 105 -1.52 5.12 -2.51
CA LEU A 105 -1.23 5.76 -3.80
C LEU A 105 -2.45 6.41 -4.45
N TYR A 106 -3.65 5.95 -4.15
CA TYR A 106 -4.88 6.59 -4.63
C TYR A 106 -4.98 8.07 -4.24
N ASN A 107 -4.36 8.49 -3.12
CA ASN A 107 -4.32 9.90 -2.74
C ASN A 107 -3.56 10.76 -3.76
N TYR A 108 -2.44 10.23 -4.28
CA TYR A 108 -1.65 10.90 -5.32
C TYR A 108 -2.37 10.92 -6.68
N PHE A 109 -3.30 9.98 -6.88
CA PHE A 109 -4.13 9.89 -8.10
C PHE A 109 -5.45 10.66 -7.98
N GLY A 110 -5.61 11.50 -6.94
CA GLY A 110 -6.81 12.31 -6.73
C GLY A 110 -8.04 11.53 -6.26
N ALA A 111 -7.88 10.29 -5.78
CA ALA A 111 -8.99 9.43 -5.33
C ALA A 111 -8.85 8.97 -3.85
N PRO A 112 -8.73 9.90 -2.86
CA PRO A 112 -8.48 9.54 -1.45
C PRO A 112 -9.56 8.64 -0.85
N TRP A 113 -10.80 8.70 -1.32
CA TRP A 113 -11.86 7.80 -0.87
C TRP A 113 -11.55 6.32 -1.17
N LYS A 114 -10.85 6.03 -2.27
CA LYS A 114 -10.41 4.67 -2.59
C LYS A 114 -9.34 4.19 -1.61
N THR A 115 -8.37 5.03 -1.25
CA THR A 115 -7.45 4.73 -0.13
C THR A 115 -8.23 4.29 1.09
N GLN A 116 -9.20 5.09 1.55
CA GLN A 116 -9.94 4.84 2.77
C GLN A 116 -10.74 3.52 2.71
N ALA A 117 -11.33 3.21 1.56
CA ALA A 117 -12.02 1.94 1.33
C ALA A 117 -11.06 0.75 1.35
N ARG A 118 -9.89 0.85 0.68
CA ARG A 118 -8.88 -0.23 0.67
C ARG A 118 -8.27 -0.45 2.05
N LEU A 119 -8.01 0.62 2.81
CA LEU A 119 -7.52 0.49 4.19
C LEU A 119 -8.52 -0.26 5.08
N GLN A 120 -9.83 0.02 4.95
CA GLN A 120 -10.84 -0.74 5.66
C GLN A 120 -10.82 -2.22 5.26
N GLN A 121 -10.77 -2.51 3.97
CA GLN A 121 -10.70 -3.87 3.45
C GLN A 121 -9.48 -4.63 4.02
N ILE A 122 -8.30 -4.00 4.00
CA ILE A 122 -7.05 -4.59 4.49
C ILE A 122 -7.13 -4.85 5.99
N VAL A 123 -7.54 -3.86 6.79
CA VAL A 123 -7.62 -4.02 8.25
C VAL A 123 -8.61 -5.12 8.62
N ASP A 124 -9.78 -5.19 7.98
CA ASP A 124 -10.79 -6.19 8.28
C ASP A 124 -10.36 -7.62 7.88
N SER A 125 -9.55 -7.76 6.83
CA SER A 125 -9.17 -9.08 6.30
C SER A 125 -7.82 -9.59 6.81
N GLN A 126 -6.88 -8.70 7.17
CA GLN A 126 -5.48 -9.07 7.41
C GLN A 126 -5.07 -9.03 8.88
N TYR A 127 -5.90 -8.45 9.75
CA TYR A 127 -5.60 -8.35 11.18
C TYR A 127 -6.70 -8.95 12.04
N GLN A 128 -6.32 -9.72 13.04
CA GLN A 128 -7.25 -10.34 13.99
C GLN A 128 -6.75 -10.13 15.42
N ALA A 129 -7.69 -9.99 16.37
CA ALA A 129 -7.38 -9.82 17.79
C ALA A 129 -7.03 -11.16 18.47
N LYS A 130 -5.93 -11.79 18.04
CA LYS A 130 -5.40 -13.07 18.57
C LYS A 130 -3.88 -13.13 18.44
N ALA A 131 -3.23 -14.06 19.10
CA ALA A 131 -1.76 -14.18 19.13
C ALA A 131 -1.14 -14.39 17.73
N ASP A 132 -1.82 -15.10 16.83
CA ASP A 132 -1.44 -15.36 15.44
C ASP A 132 -2.30 -14.52 14.47
N GLY A 133 -2.59 -13.27 14.83
CA GLY A 133 -3.54 -12.40 14.15
C GLY A 133 -2.98 -11.59 12.98
N LEU A 134 -1.72 -11.78 12.60
CA LEU A 134 -1.11 -11.17 11.42
C LEU A 134 -1.20 -12.12 10.22
N SER A 135 -1.35 -11.57 9.03
CA SER A 135 -1.42 -12.35 7.78
C SER A 135 -0.05 -12.71 7.18
N GLY A 136 1.03 -12.36 7.86
CA GLY A 136 2.42 -12.62 7.49
C GLY A 136 3.33 -12.47 8.71
N ASN A 137 4.64 -12.49 8.47
CA ASN A 137 5.63 -12.17 9.49
C ASN A 137 5.50 -10.71 9.95
N ASP A 138 5.77 -10.41 11.20
CA ASP A 138 5.73 -9.02 11.71
C ASP A 138 6.93 -8.19 11.22
N ASP A 139 7.98 -8.83 10.80
CA ASP A 139 9.22 -8.25 10.22
C ASP A 139 9.74 -7.06 11.02
N LEU A 140 10.28 -7.36 12.17
CA LEU A 140 10.82 -6.37 13.13
C LEU A 140 9.78 -5.31 13.57
N GLY A 141 8.50 -5.65 13.52
CA GLY A 141 7.42 -4.76 13.91
C GLY A 141 6.79 -3.96 12.76
N GLN A 142 7.15 -4.22 11.50
CA GLN A 142 6.64 -3.43 10.37
C GLN A 142 5.14 -3.64 10.15
N MET A 143 4.62 -4.86 10.26
CA MET A 143 3.19 -5.12 10.15
C MET A 143 2.40 -4.45 11.27
N SER A 144 2.90 -4.53 12.49
CA SER A 144 2.31 -3.85 13.67
C SER A 144 2.38 -2.33 13.54
N ALA A 145 3.50 -1.79 13.06
CA ALA A 145 3.68 -0.36 12.83
C ALA A 145 2.74 0.16 11.73
N TRP A 146 2.54 -0.61 10.65
CA TRP A 146 1.59 -0.25 9.60
C TRP A 146 0.17 -0.13 10.16
N LEU A 147 -0.27 -1.11 10.96
CA LEU A 147 -1.59 -1.06 11.61
C LEU A 147 -1.71 0.15 12.55
N ALA A 148 -0.67 0.44 13.33
CA ALA A 148 -0.65 1.58 14.26
C ALA A 148 -0.79 2.91 13.49
N PHE A 149 0.04 3.18 12.49
CA PHE A 149 -0.03 4.38 11.67
C PHE A 149 -1.37 4.50 10.94
N THR A 150 -1.83 3.42 10.32
CA THR A 150 -3.13 3.37 9.64
C THR A 150 -4.27 3.67 10.62
N SER A 151 -4.21 3.13 11.84
CA SER A 151 -5.21 3.38 12.88
C SER A 151 -5.20 4.83 13.37
N PHE A 152 -4.05 5.51 13.33
CA PHE A 152 -3.95 6.95 13.61
C PHE A 152 -4.57 7.81 12.49
N GLY A 153 -4.71 7.27 11.29
CA GLY A 153 -5.31 7.90 10.14
C GLY A 153 -4.34 8.50 9.13
N PHE A 154 -3.06 8.15 9.17
CA PHE A 154 -2.03 8.60 8.21
C PHE A 154 -0.89 7.58 8.08
N TYR A 155 -0.09 7.71 7.02
CA TYR A 155 1.04 6.82 6.75
C TYR A 155 2.19 7.55 6.05
N PRO A 156 3.47 7.27 6.40
CA PRO A 156 4.65 7.82 5.74
C PRO A 156 4.96 7.01 4.45
N VAL A 157 4.30 7.34 3.35
CA VAL A 157 4.43 6.63 2.06
C VAL A 157 5.86 6.71 1.50
N ALA A 158 6.50 7.87 1.61
CA ALA A 158 7.86 8.11 1.14
C ALA A 158 8.82 8.29 2.33
N PRO A 159 9.53 7.24 2.77
CA PRO A 159 10.50 7.35 3.86
C PRO A 159 11.53 8.45 3.60
N GLY A 160 11.80 9.29 4.61
CA GLY A 160 12.69 10.44 4.49
C GLY A 160 12.05 11.72 3.96
N SER A 161 10.79 11.69 3.54
CA SER A 161 10.01 12.90 3.29
C SER A 161 9.45 13.46 4.61
N ASN A 162 8.97 14.71 4.57
CA ASN A 162 8.26 15.35 5.68
C ASN A 162 6.73 15.20 5.58
N GLU A 163 6.26 14.32 4.69
CA GLU A 163 4.84 14.17 4.38
C GLU A 163 4.26 12.90 4.97
N TYR A 164 3.05 13.02 5.50
CA TYR A 164 2.21 11.90 5.87
C TYR A 164 0.94 11.94 5.05
N ILE A 165 0.61 10.82 4.43
CA ILE A 165 -0.57 10.72 3.58
C ILE A 165 -1.78 10.36 4.44
N ILE A 166 -2.84 11.15 4.34
CA ILE A 166 -4.07 10.96 5.10
C ILE A 166 -4.81 9.72 4.57
N GLY A 167 -5.05 8.81 5.47
CA GLY A 167 -5.87 7.63 5.23
C GLY A 167 -7.22 7.73 5.93
N ARG A 168 -7.56 6.71 6.71
CA ARG A 168 -8.75 6.63 7.52
C ARG A 168 -8.35 6.28 8.96
N PRO A 169 -8.75 7.06 9.98
CA PRO A 169 -8.54 6.66 11.37
C PRO A 169 -9.46 5.48 11.74
N PHE A 170 -8.98 4.63 12.66
CA PHE A 170 -9.72 3.51 13.24
C PHE A 170 -9.97 3.69 14.75
N LEU A 171 -9.49 4.80 15.32
CA LEU A 171 -9.63 5.15 16.73
C LEU A 171 -10.25 6.54 16.86
N ASP A 172 -11.21 6.70 17.75
CA ASP A 172 -11.87 8.01 18.02
C ASP A 172 -10.87 9.06 18.51
N LYS A 173 -9.87 8.61 19.25
CA LYS A 173 -8.82 9.48 19.80
C LYS A 173 -7.51 8.74 19.95
N THR A 174 -6.46 9.37 19.47
CA THR A 174 -5.07 8.93 19.69
C THR A 174 -4.26 10.07 20.29
N VAL A 175 -3.38 9.75 21.22
CA VAL A 175 -2.42 10.71 21.81
C VAL A 175 -1.01 10.16 21.69
N LEU A 176 -0.18 10.85 20.93
CA LEU A 176 1.24 10.53 20.81
C LEU A 176 2.02 11.44 21.77
N ASN A 177 2.71 10.84 22.72
CA ASN A 177 3.64 11.55 23.60
C ASN A 177 4.98 11.66 22.91
N LEU A 178 5.39 12.87 22.58
CA LEU A 178 6.62 13.13 21.84
C LEU A 178 7.85 13.22 22.77
N PRO A 179 9.06 12.90 22.29
CA PRO A 179 10.28 12.94 23.10
C PRO A 179 10.59 14.32 23.75
N ASN A 180 10.10 15.39 23.14
CA ASN A 180 10.24 16.77 23.65
C ASN A 180 9.20 17.16 24.72
N GLY A 181 8.45 16.19 25.26
CA GLY A 181 7.40 16.39 26.25
C GLY A 181 6.07 16.95 25.71
N LYS A 182 5.98 17.25 24.40
CA LYS A 182 4.74 17.67 23.76
C LYS A 182 3.85 16.48 23.44
N ARG A 183 2.59 16.75 23.18
CA ARG A 183 1.60 15.75 22.76
C ARG A 183 1.02 16.13 21.41
N PHE A 184 0.93 15.15 20.53
CA PHE A 184 0.17 15.23 19.30
C PHE A 184 -1.12 14.43 19.47
N THR A 185 -2.26 15.12 19.40
CA THR A 185 -3.58 14.49 19.61
C THR A 185 -4.35 14.47 18.30
N ILE A 186 -4.80 13.28 17.92
CA ILE A 186 -5.68 13.04 16.78
C ILE A 186 -7.08 12.77 17.33
N ARG A 187 -8.10 13.37 16.73
CA ARG A 187 -9.50 13.11 17.02
C ARG A 187 -10.25 12.80 15.74
N ALA A 188 -10.96 11.70 15.70
CA ALA A 188 -11.85 11.32 14.62
C ALA A 188 -13.29 11.54 15.07
N GLU A 189 -13.89 12.62 14.61
CA GLU A 189 -15.28 12.94 14.94
C GLU A 189 -16.24 12.08 14.11
N ASN A 190 -17.29 11.57 14.79
CA ASN A 190 -18.33 10.73 14.18
C ASN A 190 -17.80 9.43 13.54
N LEU A 191 -16.71 8.88 14.06
CA LEU A 191 -16.15 7.61 13.57
C LEU A 191 -17.17 6.48 13.77
N SER A 192 -17.46 5.76 12.69
CA SER A 192 -18.33 4.56 12.71
C SER A 192 -18.10 3.71 11.48
N LYS A 193 -18.67 2.51 11.46
CA LYS A 193 -18.66 1.66 10.24
C LYS A 193 -19.39 2.32 9.07
N ALA A 194 -20.43 3.11 9.33
CA ALA A 194 -21.19 3.83 8.31
C ALA A 194 -20.45 5.07 7.81
N ASN A 195 -19.68 5.74 8.67
CA ASN A 195 -18.89 6.92 8.33
C ASN A 195 -17.47 6.52 7.96
N MET A 196 -17.33 5.86 6.81
CA MET A 196 -16.06 5.31 6.36
C MET A 196 -15.11 6.39 5.79
N TYR A 197 -15.67 7.49 5.28
CA TYR A 197 -14.89 8.49 4.55
C TYR A 197 -14.62 9.74 5.38
N VAL A 198 -13.38 10.24 5.28
CA VAL A 198 -12.95 11.50 5.90
C VAL A 198 -13.46 12.66 5.06
N GLY A 199 -14.33 13.48 5.63
CA GLY A 199 -14.90 14.63 4.94
C GLY A 199 -14.01 15.89 5.02
N SER A 200 -13.25 16.04 6.10
CA SER A 200 -12.30 17.16 6.28
C SER A 200 -11.25 16.83 7.32
N VAL A 201 -10.10 17.47 7.21
CA VAL A 201 -9.00 17.38 8.17
C VAL A 201 -8.61 18.78 8.62
N ARG A 202 -8.29 18.95 9.89
CA ARG A 202 -7.77 20.20 10.45
C ARG A 202 -6.51 19.93 11.26
N LEU A 203 -5.50 20.76 11.08
CA LEU A 203 -4.31 20.76 11.92
C LEU A 203 -4.29 22.06 12.75
N ASN A 204 -4.34 21.94 14.10
CA ASN A 204 -4.38 23.08 15.02
C ASN A 204 -5.52 24.08 14.70
N GLY A 205 -6.66 23.58 14.24
CA GLY A 205 -7.82 24.38 13.86
C GLY A 205 -7.83 24.94 12.43
N HIS A 206 -6.75 24.77 11.68
CA HIS A 206 -6.63 25.20 10.27
C HIS A 206 -6.91 24.03 9.33
N ALA A 207 -7.65 24.30 8.22
CA ALA A 207 -7.93 23.32 7.16
C ALA A 207 -6.75 23.22 6.20
#